data_5a5db393a0035fc5e088a2978c42e1f2
#
_entry.id   5a5db393a0035fc5e088a2978c42e1f2
#
_cell.length_a   1.000
_cell.length_b   1.000
_cell.length_c   1.000
_cell.angle_alpha   90.00
_cell.angle_beta   90.00
_cell.angle_gamma   90.00
#
_symmetry.space_group_name_H-M   'P 1'
#
loop_
_entity.id
_entity.type
_entity.pdbx_description
1 polymer ?
#
loop_
_entity_poly.entity_id
_entity_poly.type
_entity_poly.pdbx_seq_one_letter_code
_entity_poly.pdbx_strand_id
1 'polypeptide(L)'
;MKKILVATAVAAAFGVSGVQAAEDITVDVAVIGAGGAGLSAAVEAANLGAKVVVVEKMAMAGGNTIRAAGGLNAPCTSLQAAKGVQDSLEIAYYDTMKGGHWKNDPELVRTLVAGAGPSVEWLLALGGDLRDVGLLAGASKARAHRPTGGALVGPEVVRTLYTAAKDRKIDMRMNTQATKILMKDGKVTGIQVTNKKDGTYTIHAKAVVNAAGGFGANNELVSKYVPRLKGFATTNHPGATGDGLVLAEKAGAQLIDMTEIQTHPTVVPKVGEMITEAVRGNGAILINKDGKRFFNELNTRDAVSAAILKQKDSVAYLFFDSDMQKSLKATNKYIKQSYCLKGETLDELAGKMGVPADKLKASLEAWKQGKAAGKDAFGRADMPRNLDQAPFYAIMVTPAVHHTMGGIKIDSKTQVYNTKGQVVPGLFAAGEITGGVHGGNRLGGNAQADIVTFGRIAGQQSYIYAMQAAAADKAKK
;
A
#
# COMPACT_ATOMS: atom_id res chain seq x y z
N MET A 1 85.13 -18.53 -2.85
CA MET A 1 84.18 -17.63 -3.56
C MET A 1 82.79 -17.78 -2.93
N LYS A 2 82.43 -16.88 -2.05
CA LYS A 2 81.13 -16.87 -1.39
C LYS A 2 80.16 -16.05 -2.23
N LYS A 3 79.05 -16.67 -2.72
CA LYS A 3 77.94 -15.95 -3.39
C LYS A 3 76.97 -15.39 -2.33
N ILE A 4 76.87 -14.10 -2.33
CA ILE A 4 75.90 -13.38 -1.51
C ILE A 4 74.59 -13.30 -2.31
N LEU A 5 73.52 -13.92 -1.77
CA LEU A 5 72.14 -13.73 -2.30
C LEU A 5 71.52 -12.46 -1.63
N VAL A 6 71.23 -11.49 -2.46
CA VAL A 6 70.42 -10.32 -2.03
C VAL A 6 68.93 -10.66 -2.27
N ALA A 7 68.14 -10.79 -1.20
CA ALA A 7 66.72 -10.97 -1.27
C ALA A 7 66.07 -9.56 -1.26
N THR A 8 65.45 -9.20 -2.38
CA THR A 8 64.67 -7.97 -2.50
C THR A 8 63.25 -8.24 -2.00
N ALA A 9 62.89 -7.68 -0.85
CA ALA A 9 61.51 -7.72 -0.31
C ALA A 9 60.67 -6.67 -1.05
N VAL A 10 59.71 -7.12 -1.86
CA VAL A 10 58.67 -6.27 -2.43
C VAL A 10 57.55 -6.14 -1.40
N ALA A 11 57.45 -5.00 -0.73
CA ALA A 11 56.31 -4.63 0.10
C ALA A 11 55.13 -4.24 -0.78
N ALA A 12 54.17 -5.15 -0.93
CA ALA A 12 52.89 -4.83 -1.53
C ALA A 12 52.05 -3.94 -0.56
N ALA A 13 52.01 -2.66 -0.83
CA ALA A 13 51.11 -1.75 -0.15
C ALA A 13 49.68 -2.05 -0.63
N PHE A 14 48.93 -2.78 0.17
CA PHE A 14 47.48 -2.84 -0.01
C PHE A 14 46.90 -1.48 0.42
N GLY A 15 46.64 -0.63 -0.56
CA GLY A 15 45.88 0.58 -0.36
C GLY A 15 44.45 0.21 0.04
N VAL A 16 44.14 0.30 1.29
CA VAL A 16 42.76 0.34 1.77
C VAL A 16 42.17 1.62 1.18
N SER A 17 41.43 1.49 0.10
CA SER A 17 40.60 2.58 -0.43
C SER A 17 39.59 2.90 0.66
N GLY A 18 39.88 3.90 1.51
CA GLY A 18 38.93 4.43 2.48
C GLY A 18 37.72 4.92 1.69
N VAL A 19 36.55 4.37 1.98
CA VAL A 19 35.29 4.93 1.51
C VAL A 19 35.26 6.36 2.05
N GLN A 20 35.42 7.34 1.16
CA GLN A 20 35.32 8.75 1.53
C GLN A 20 33.85 8.98 1.88
N ALA A 21 33.58 9.24 3.17
CA ALA A 21 32.21 9.52 3.62
C ALA A 21 31.67 10.73 2.83
N ALA A 22 30.40 10.62 2.37
CA ALA A 22 29.75 11.77 1.74
C ALA A 22 29.71 12.94 2.71
N GLU A 23 29.83 14.15 2.18
CA GLU A 23 29.66 15.36 2.98
C GLU A 23 28.21 15.50 3.46
N ASP A 24 28.07 16.03 4.67
CA ASP A 24 26.76 16.40 5.21
C ASP A 24 26.08 17.40 4.30
N ILE A 25 24.78 17.26 4.10
CA ILE A 25 23.98 18.18 3.27
C ILE A 25 22.92 18.90 4.08
N THR A 26 22.49 20.06 3.59
CA THR A 26 21.40 20.83 4.21
C THR A 26 20.27 21.03 3.21
N VAL A 27 19.04 20.74 3.66
CA VAL A 27 17.78 20.87 2.92
C VAL A 27 16.71 21.52 3.81
N ASP A 28 15.57 21.89 3.25
CA ASP A 28 14.42 22.34 4.02
C ASP A 28 13.63 21.14 4.56
N VAL A 29 13.39 20.14 3.70
CA VAL A 29 12.59 18.96 4.02
C VAL A 29 13.35 17.69 3.62
N ALA A 30 13.52 16.75 4.56
CA ALA A 30 13.99 15.41 4.29
C ALA A 30 12.82 14.41 4.35
N VAL A 31 12.67 13.57 3.32
CA VAL A 31 11.61 12.57 3.23
C VAL A 31 12.22 11.17 3.34
N ILE A 32 11.72 10.35 4.26
CA ILE A 32 12.11 8.96 4.44
C ILE A 32 11.12 8.05 3.72
N GLY A 33 11.57 7.36 2.68
CA GLY A 33 10.77 6.45 1.86
C GLY A 33 10.30 7.08 0.54
N ALA A 34 10.57 6.39 -0.58
CA ALA A 34 10.14 6.77 -1.93
C ALA A 34 8.92 5.97 -2.40
N GLY A 35 8.01 5.61 -1.49
CA GLY A 35 6.66 5.11 -1.80
C GLY A 35 5.72 6.24 -2.22
N GLY A 36 4.46 5.94 -2.48
CA GLY A 36 3.48 6.94 -2.93
C GLY A 36 3.33 8.13 -1.97
N ALA A 37 3.34 7.91 -0.65
CA ALA A 37 3.22 8.98 0.33
C ALA A 37 4.45 9.91 0.33
N GLY A 38 5.66 9.32 0.32
CA GLY A 38 6.89 10.11 0.31
C GLY A 38 7.09 10.89 -0.99
N LEU A 39 6.79 10.28 -2.13
CA LEU A 39 6.83 10.96 -3.43
C LEU A 39 5.79 12.09 -3.50
N SER A 40 4.56 11.88 -2.99
CA SER A 40 3.54 12.92 -2.93
C SER A 40 3.98 14.09 -2.05
N ALA A 41 4.58 13.80 -0.87
CA ALA A 41 5.11 14.82 0.03
C ALA A 41 6.26 15.60 -0.61
N ALA A 42 7.19 14.91 -1.26
CA ALA A 42 8.34 15.53 -1.91
C ALA A 42 7.93 16.44 -3.07
N VAL A 43 7.02 15.98 -3.94
CA VAL A 43 6.51 16.75 -5.08
C VAL A 43 5.76 17.98 -4.60
N GLU A 44 4.90 17.86 -3.59
CA GLU A 44 4.12 18.98 -3.07
C GLU A 44 5.01 20.01 -2.34
N ALA A 45 5.96 19.59 -1.53
CA ALA A 45 6.92 20.50 -0.88
C ALA A 45 7.79 21.23 -1.91
N ALA A 46 8.25 20.53 -2.96
CA ALA A 46 9.02 21.15 -4.04
C ALA A 46 8.18 22.12 -4.88
N ASN A 47 6.88 21.85 -5.11
CA ASN A 47 5.95 22.79 -5.75
C ASN A 47 5.87 24.13 -5.01
N LEU A 48 6.00 24.10 -3.68
CA LEU A 48 5.98 25.28 -2.83
C LEU A 48 7.36 25.98 -2.71
N GLY A 49 8.41 25.40 -3.31
CA GLY A 49 9.75 25.97 -3.35
C GLY A 49 10.73 25.42 -2.30
N ALA A 50 10.40 24.34 -1.60
CA ALA A 50 11.32 23.69 -0.66
C ALA A 50 12.49 23.02 -1.39
N LYS A 51 13.69 23.09 -0.81
CA LYS A 51 14.79 22.19 -1.14
C LYS A 51 14.52 20.84 -0.45
N VAL A 52 14.26 19.81 -1.26
CA VAL A 52 13.83 18.49 -0.78
C VAL A 52 14.85 17.42 -1.13
N VAL A 53 15.07 16.47 -0.21
CA VAL A 53 15.75 15.19 -0.46
C VAL A 53 14.83 14.04 -0.09
N VAL A 54 14.81 12.99 -0.91
CA VAL A 54 14.13 11.72 -0.61
C VAL A 54 15.17 10.62 -0.45
N VAL A 55 15.11 9.87 0.64
CA VAL A 55 15.97 8.70 0.86
C VAL A 55 15.15 7.43 0.81
N GLU A 56 15.61 6.43 0.07
CA GLU A 56 14.96 5.12 -0.10
C GLU A 56 16.00 4.01 0.07
N LYS A 57 15.72 3.07 0.98
CA LYS A 57 16.65 1.95 1.25
C LYS A 57 16.74 0.92 0.13
N MET A 58 15.69 0.84 -0.70
CA MET A 58 15.65 -0.06 -1.86
C MET A 58 16.26 0.60 -3.10
N ALA A 59 16.58 -0.25 -4.09
CA ALA A 59 17.16 0.20 -5.35
C ALA A 59 16.19 1.00 -6.24
N MET A 60 14.88 0.89 -5.98
CA MET A 60 13.83 1.53 -6.78
C MET A 60 12.77 2.15 -5.90
N ALA A 61 12.19 3.25 -6.37
CA ALA A 61 11.01 3.86 -5.77
C ALA A 61 9.76 3.00 -5.98
N GLY A 62 8.75 3.20 -5.13
CA GLY A 62 7.42 2.61 -5.26
C GLY A 62 6.95 1.83 -4.05
N GLY A 63 7.79 1.08 -3.36
CA GLY A 63 7.42 0.30 -2.16
C GLY A 63 6.15 -0.54 -2.35
N ASN A 64 5.24 -0.53 -1.38
CA ASN A 64 3.94 -1.21 -1.49
C ASN A 64 3.00 -0.56 -2.53
N THR A 65 3.18 0.73 -2.80
CA THR A 65 2.33 1.47 -3.76
C THR A 65 2.35 0.83 -5.14
N ILE A 66 3.54 0.47 -5.66
CA ILE A 66 3.68 -0.12 -7.01
C ILE A 66 2.96 -1.48 -7.16
N ARG A 67 2.67 -2.16 -6.05
CA ARG A 67 1.97 -3.45 -6.01
C ARG A 67 0.45 -3.32 -6.00
N ALA A 68 -0.09 -2.12 -5.84
CA ALA A 68 -1.53 -1.90 -5.73
C ALA A 68 -2.23 -2.12 -7.06
N ALA A 69 -3.30 -2.93 -7.02
CA ALA A 69 -4.04 -3.32 -8.22
C ALA A 69 -5.48 -2.79 -8.28
N GLY A 70 -6.05 -2.40 -7.13
CA GLY A 70 -7.49 -2.15 -7.02
C GLY A 70 -7.97 -0.82 -7.59
N GLY A 71 -7.38 0.27 -7.18
CA GLY A 71 -7.78 1.63 -7.53
C GLY A 71 -7.47 2.62 -6.40
N LEU A 72 -7.68 3.90 -6.66
CA LEU A 72 -7.67 5.00 -5.70
C LEU A 72 -9.11 5.44 -5.44
N ASN A 73 -9.61 5.27 -4.21
CA ASN A 73 -10.97 5.70 -3.86
C ASN A 73 -11.04 7.21 -3.70
N ALA A 74 -11.92 7.84 -4.49
CA ALA A 74 -12.18 9.26 -4.38
C ALA A 74 -13.66 9.57 -4.66
N PRO A 75 -14.39 10.15 -3.70
CA PRO A 75 -15.75 10.63 -3.93
C PRO A 75 -15.74 11.98 -4.65
N CYS A 76 -16.88 12.35 -5.24
CA CYS A 76 -17.17 13.69 -5.79
C CYS A 76 -16.19 14.14 -6.88
N THR A 77 -15.68 13.22 -7.72
CA THR A 77 -14.80 13.57 -8.83
C THR A 77 -15.57 13.92 -10.11
N SER A 78 -14.96 14.73 -10.97
CA SER A 78 -15.48 15.01 -12.32
C SER A 78 -15.71 13.73 -13.14
N LEU A 79 -14.87 12.71 -12.93
CA LEU A 79 -14.94 11.42 -13.60
C LEU A 79 -16.13 10.57 -13.13
N GLN A 80 -16.50 10.65 -11.84
CA GLN A 80 -17.75 10.04 -11.35
C GLN A 80 -18.98 10.72 -11.94
N ALA A 81 -18.99 12.05 -11.95
CA ALA A 81 -20.09 12.82 -12.52
C ALA A 81 -20.31 12.49 -14.00
N ALA A 82 -19.23 12.39 -14.81
CA ALA A 82 -19.27 12.00 -16.22
C ALA A 82 -19.83 10.58 -16.44
N LYS A 83 -19.77 9.71 -15.44
CA LYS A 83 -20.35 8.34 -15.48
C LYS A 83 -21.72 8.24 -14.81
N GLY A 84 -22.32 9.35 -14.37
CA GLY A 84 -23.60 9.37 -13.68
C GLY A 84 -23.57 8.77 -12.27
N VAL A 85 -22.37 8.61 -11.67
CA VAL A 85 -22.23 8.09 -10.32
C VAL A 85 -22.51 9.22 -9.32
N GLN A 86 -23.59 9.07 -8.56
CA GLN A 86 -23.92 9.98 -7.45
C GLN A 86 -23.25 9.48 -6.17
N ASP A 87 -22.28 10.22 -5.69
CA ASP A 87 -21.51 9.95 -4.46
C ASP A 87 -21.41 11.23 -3.62
N SER A 88 -21.07 11.11 -2.34
CA SER A 88 -20.82 12.26 -1.47
C SER A 88 -19.70 11.96 -0.46
N LEU A 89 -19.18 13.01 0.17
CA LEU A 89 -18.19 12.90 1.25
C LEU A 89 -18.78 12.11 2.42
N GLU A 90 -20.06 12.31 2.75
CA GLU A 90 -20.75 11.64 3.84
C GLU A 90 -20.89 10.13 3.57
N ILE A 91 -21.26 9.75 2.33
CA ILE A 91 -21.36 8.33 1.96
C ILE A 91 -19.98 7.68 2.04
N ALA A 92 -18.94 8.34 1.52
CA ALA A 92 -17.58 7.84 1.56
C ALA A 92 -17.02 7.75 2.99
N TYR A 93 -17.33 8.74 3.83
CA TYR A 93 -17.01 8.75 5.26
C TYR A 93 -17.68 7.57 5.98
N TYR A 94 -19.01 7.40 5.80
CA TYR A 94 -19.75 6.30 6.42
C TYR A 94 -19.19 4.94 6.02
N ASP A 95 -18.97 4.71 4.73
CA ASP A 95 -18.36 3.46 4.23
C ASP A 95 -17.00 3.19 4.89
N THR A 96 -16.16 4.23 4.99
CA THR A 96 -14.81 4.11 5.55
C THR A 96 -14.86 3.81 7.05
N MET A 97 -15.69 4.53 7.82
CA MET A 97 -15.88 4.29 9.25
C MET A 97 -16.44 2.89 9.52
N LYS A 98 -17.48 2.51 8.78
CA LYS A 98 -18.10 1.18 8.88
C LYS A 98 -17.10 0.08 8.50
N GLY A 99 -16.37 0.27 7.40
CA GLY A 99 -15.36 -0.66 6.93
C GLY A 99 -14.20 -0.84 7.90
N GLY A 100 -13.86 0.21 8.65
CA GLY A 100 -12.87 0.21 9.73
C GLY A 100 -13.42 -0.23 11.09
N HIS A 101 -14.64 -0.77 11.13
CA HIS A 101 -15.33 -1.20 12.36
C HIS A 101 -15.50 -0.08 13.40
N TRP A 102 -15.62 1.17 12.95
CA TRP A 102 -15.75 2.37 13.80
C TRP A 102 -14.57 2.60 14.76
N LYS A 103 -13.42 1.98 14.47
CA LYS A 103 -12.17 2.18 15.21
C LYS A 103 -11.30 3.29 14.62
N ASN A 104 -11.67 3.83 13.47
CA ASN A 104 -10.97 4.93 12.82
C ASN A 104 -11.02 6.20 13.67
N ASP A 105 -10.01 7.06 13.55
CA ASP A 105 -10.10 8.45 13.97
C ASP A 105 -11.03 9.22 13.02
N PRO A 106 -12.16 9.78 13.53
CA PRO A 106 -13.15 10.45 12.68
C PRO A 106 -12.60 11.67 11.94
N GLU A 107 -11.64 12.39 12.51
CA GLU A 107 -11.02 13.57 11.89
C GLU A 107 -10.11 13.16 10.73
N LEU A 108 -9.31 12.11 10.93
CA LEU A 108 -8.47 11.57 9.86
C LEU A 108 -9.32 11.02 8.70
N VAL A 109 -10.45 10.37 8.98
CA VAL A 109 -11.35 9.91 7.91
C VAL A 109 -11.99 11.07 7.16
N ARG A 110 -12.42 12.15 7.84
CA ARG A 110 -12.91 13.36 7.16
C ARG A 110 -11.83 13.95 6.25
N THR A 111 -10.60 14.03 6.75
CA THR A 111 -9.44 14.52 5.99
C THR A 111 -9.19 13.65 4.74
N LEU A 112 -9.22 12.32 4.90
CA LEU A 112 -9.05 11.37 3.80
C LEU A 112 -10.10 11.60 2.71
N VAL A 113 -11.39 11.57 3.06
CA VAL A 113 -12.47 11.64 2.06
C VAL A 113 -12.56 13.00 1.40
N ALA A 114 -12.30 14.08 2.13
CA ALA A 114 -12.27 15.43 1.58
C ALA A 114 -11.06 15.65 0.62
N GLY A 115 -9.91 15.07 0.93
CA GLY A 115 -8.69 15.23 0.14
C GLY A 115 -8.55 14.25 -1.03
N ALA A 116 -9.32 13.16 -1.06
CA ALA A 116 -9.15 12.12 -2.08
C ALA A 116 -9.54 12.57 -3.49
N GLY A 117 -10.67 13.29 -3.65
CA GLY A 117 -11.06 13.88 -4.94
C GLY A 117 -10.01 14.85 -5.49
N PRO A 118 -9.63 15.89 -4.74
CA PRO A 118 -8.50 16.78 -5.10
C PRO A 118 -7.19 16.04 -5.38
N SER A 119 -6.93 14.89 -4.77
CA SER A 119 -5.74 14.08 -5.03
C SER A 119 -5.79 13.37 -6.38
N VAL A 120 -6.95 12.92 -6.82
CA VAL A 120 -7.14 12.38 -8.18
C VAL A 120 -6.89 13.47 -9.21
N GLU A 121 -7.53 14.63 -9.06
CA GLU A 121 -7.36 15.76 -9.99
C GLU A 121 -5.89 16.23 -10.05
N TRP A 122 -5.20 16.26 -8.92
CA TRP A 122 -3.78 16.57 -8.86
C TRP A 122 -2.91 15.56 -9.62
N LEU A 123 -3.17 14.25 -9.48
CA LEU A 123 -2.46 13.22 -10.23
C LEU A 123 -2.73 13.35 -11.75
N LEU A 124 -3.98 13.65 -12.14
CA LEU A 124 -4.32 13.91 -13.54
C LEU A 124 -3.57 15.13 -14.09
N ALA A 125 -3.46 16.20 -13.31
CA ALA A 125 -2.70 17.40 -13.68
C ALA A 125 -1.19 17.14 -13.80
N LEU A 126 -0.65 16.15 -13.08
CA LEU A 126 0.74 15.68 -13.22
C LEU A 126 0.93 14.71 -14.41
N GLY A 127 -0.09 14.49 -15.25
CA GLY A 127 -0.03 13.59 -16.40
C GLY A 127 -0.31 12.11 -16.08
N GLY A 128 -1.00 11.86 -14.96
CA GLY A 128 -1.48 10.52 -14.61
C GLY A 128 -2.73 10.10 -15.39
N ASP A 129 -2.92 8.80 -15.54
CA ASP A 129 -4.14 8.23 -16.11
C ASP A 129 -4.93 7.48 -15.01
N LEU A 130 -6.00 8.11 -14.50
CA LEU A 130 -6.91 7.55 -13.49
C LEU A 130 -8.38 7.67 -13.90
N ARG A 131 -8.67 7.48 -15.20
CA ARG A 131 -9.95 7.83 -15.84
C ARG A 131 -11.04 6.77 -15.70
N ASP A 132 -10.70 5.51 -15.41
CA ASP A 132 -11.70 4.47 -15.14
C ASP A 132 -12.17 4.54 -13.70
N VAL A 133 -13.50 4.48 -13.50
CA VAL A 133 -14.13 4.45 -12.18
C VAL A 133 -14.86 3.13 -12.00
N GLY A 134 -14.58 2.43 -10.92
CA GLY A 134 -15.16 1.13 -10.60
C GLY A 134 -15.53 0.97 -9.12
N LEU A 135 -16.23 -0.13 -8.82
CA LEU A 135 -16.60 -0.51 -7.45
C LEU A 135 -15.56 -1.47 -6.87
N LEU A 136 -15.20 -1.27 -5.60
CA LEU A 136 -14.44 -2.23 -4.78
C LEU A 136 -15.27 -2.66 -3.58
N ALA A 137 -14.98 -3.86 -3.06
CA ALA A 137 -15.70 -4.43 -1.93
C ALA A 137 -15.67 -3.53 -0.69
N GLY A 138 -16.80 -3.43 0.00
CA GLY A 138 -17.01 -2.57 1.16
C GLY A 138 -17.37 -1.11 0.84
N ALA A 139 -17.25 -0.67 -0.43
CA ALA A 139 -17.74 0.64 -0.86
C ALA A 139 -19.17 0.54 -1.39
N SER A 140 -20.03 1.47 -1.02
CA SER A 140 -21.43 1.54 -1.48
C SER A 140 -21.58 2.21 -2.85
N LYS A 141 -20.56 2.94 -3.31
CA LYS A 141 -20.54 3.64 -4.60
C LYS A 141 -19.27 3.32 -5.39
N ALA A 142 -19.36 3.36 -6.72
CA ALA A 142 -18.21 3.24 -7.60
C ALA A 142 -17.33 4.49 -7.46
N ARG A 143 -16.18 4.36 -6.77
CA ARG A 143 -15.25 5.47 -6.50
C ARG A 143 -13.78 5.11 -6.68
N ALA A 144 -13.48 3.88 -7.09
CA ALA A 144 -12.12 3.44 -7.32
C ALA A 144 -11.62 3.87 -8.69
N HIS A 145 -10.75 4.87 -8.74
CA HIS A 145 -10.14 5.40 -9.95
C HIS A 145 -8.95 4.54 -10.36
N ARG A 146 -8.87 4.20 -11.64
CA ARG A 146 -7.85 3.32 -12.24
C ARG A 146 -7.39 3.89 -13.58
N PRO A 147 -6.25 3.43 -14.10
CA PRO A 147 -5.86 3.70 -15.48
C PRO A 147 -6.91 3.18 -16.47
N THR A 148 -7.02 3.86 -17.61
CA THR A 148 -7.90 3.52 -18.71
C THR A 148 -7.76 2.04 -19.12
N GLY A 149 -8.88 1.33 -19.23
CA GLY A 149 -8.94 -0.10 -19.51
C GLY A 149 -8.71 -0.99 -18.28
N GLY A 150 -8.80 -0.44 -17.06
CA GLY A 150 -8.76 -1.19 -15.81
C GLY A 150 -7.38 -1.75 -15.44
N ALA A 151 -6.31 -1.08 -15.87
CA ALA A 151 -4.94 -1.47 -15.50
C ALA A 151 -4.66 -1.24 -14.00
N LEU A 152 -3.50 -1.74 -13.52
CA LEU A 152 -3.10 -1.62 -12.13
C LEU A 152 -2.84 -0.16 -11.74
N VAL A 153 -3.44 0.30 -10.65
CA VAL A 153 -3.32 1.71 -10.20
C VAL A 153 -1.93 2.04 -9.67
N GLY A 154 -1.28 1.11 -8.97
CA GLY A 154 -0.02 1.35 -8.29
C GLY A 154 1.14 1.75 -9.20
N PRO A 155 1.41 0.99 -10.30
CA PRO A 155 2.42 1.38 -11.27
C PRO A 155 2.18 2.77 -11.87
N GLU A 156 0.93 3.13 -12.12
CA GLU A 156 0.56 4.43 -12.66
C GLU A 156 0.81 5.58 -11.68
N VAL A 157 0.38 5.43 -10.44
CA VAL A 157 0.64 6.43 -9.38
C VAL A 157 2.15 6.64 -9.18
N VAL A 158 2.92 5.54 -9.11
CA VAL A 158 4.38 5.63 -8.95
C VAL A 158 5.03 6.29 -10.15
N ARG A 159 4.66 5.91 -11.38
CA ARG A 159 5.16 6.51 -12.63
C ARG A 159 4.93 8.02 -12.62
N THR A 160 3.70 8.43 -12.35
CA THR A 160 3.30 9.84 -12.35
C THR A 160 4.09 10.65 -11.33
N LEU A 161 4.15 10.18 -10.08
CA LEU A 161 4.85 10.88 -9.00
C LEU A 161 6.37 10.89 -9.18
N TYR A 162 6.94 9.78 -9.64
CA TYR A 162 8.38 9.69 -9.89
C TYR A 162 8.81 10.60 -11.04
N THR A 163 8.03 10.66 -12.12
CA THR A 163 8.25 11.61 -13.22
C THR A 163 8.17 13.05 -12.72
N ALA A 164 7.12 13.38 -11.97
CA ALA A 164 6.95 14.72 -11.40
C ALA A 164 8.09 15.12 -10.45
N ALA A 165 8.64 14.16 -9.68
CA ALA A 165 9.80 14.40 -8.82
C ALA A 165 11.07 14.68 -9.65
N LYS A 166 11.28 13.94 -10.73
CA LYS A 166 12.43 14.16 -11.66
C LYS A 166 12.34 15.51 -12.34
N ASP A 167 11.19 15.90 -12.84
CA ASP A 167 10.97 17.19 -13.52
C ASP A 167 11.28 18.37 -12.59
N ARG A 168 11.06 18.20 -11.28
CA ARG A 168 11.39 19.17 -10.23
C ARG A 168 12.82 19.05 -9.71
N LYS A 169 13.62 18.16 -10.28
CA LYS A 169 15.02 17.92 -9.89
C LYS A 169 15.18 17.60 -8.39
N ILE A 170 14.20 16.92 -7.79
CA ILE A 170 14.28 16.49 -6.40
C ILE A 170 15.46 15.52 -6.25
N ASP A 171 16.32 15.73 -5.24
CA ASP A 171 17.41 14.81 -4.90
C ASP A 171 16.83 13.49 -4.35
N MET A 172 16.83 12.44 -5.18
CA MET A 172 16.30 11.11 -4.82
C MET A 172 17.46 10.13 -4.65
N ARG A 173 17.71 9.72 -3.41
CA ARG A 173 18.82 8.83 -3.02
C ARG A 173 18.31 7.42 -2.78
N MET A 174 18.40 6.58 -3.81
CA MET A 174 18.10 5.14 -3.72
C MET A 174 19.25 4.41 -3.01
N ASN A 175 18.97 3.18 -2.52
CA ASN A 175 19.93 2.37 -1.74
C ASN A 175 20.50 3.13 -0.52
N THR A 176 19.74 4.09 0.00
CA THR A 176 20.15 4.96 1.10
C THR A 176 19.13 4.81 2.24
N GLN A 177 19.58 4.18 3.32
CA GLN A 177 18.75 3.87 4.48
C GLN A 177 18.85 4.98 5.54
N ALA A 178 17.72 5.53 5.97
CA ALA A 178 17.68 6.34 7.18
C ALA A 178 17.92 5.45 8.41
N THR A 179 18.87 5.85 9.27
CA THR A 179 19.27 5.08 10.46
C THR A 179 18.91 5.80 11.77
N LYS A 180 18.66 7.11 11.71
CA LYS A 180 18.26 7.91 12.87
C LYS A 180 17.51 9.17 12.43
N ILE A 181 16.48 9.56 13.17
CA ILE A 181 15.92 10.92 13.16
C ILE A 181 16.68 11.71 14.21
N LEU A 182 17.29 12.82 13.80
CA LEU A 182 18.12 13.66 14.68
C LEU A 182 17.25 14.67 15.40
N MET A 183 17.42 14.73 16.72
CA MET A 183 16.66 15.60 17.61
C MET A 183 17.61 16.51 18.38
N LYS A 184 17.24 17.78 18.54
CA LYS A 184 17.90 18.75 19.42
C LYS A 184 16.84 19.58 20.13
N ASP A 185 16.91 19.69 21.43
CA ASP A 185 15.97 20.46 22.26
C ASP A 185 14.50 20.12 21.99
N GLY A 186 14.20 18.81 21.79
CA GLY A 186 12.86 18.30 21.49
C GLY A 186 12.36 18.56 20.08
N LYS A 187 13.18 19.12 19.17
CA LYS A 187 12.84 19.41 17.77
C LYS A 187 13.67 18.57 16.82
N VAL A 188 13.09 18.25 15.66
CA VAL A 188 13.83 17.59 14.58
C VAL A 188 14.87 18.54 13.98
N THR A 189 16.06 18.01 13.68
CA THR A 189 17.16 18.74 13.03
C THR A 189 17.69 18.04 11.77
N GLY A 190 17.13 16.90 11.42
CA GLY A 190 17.50 16.14 10.22
C GLY A 190 17.44 14.63 10.42
N ILE A 191 18.16 13.92 9.59
CA ILE A 191 18.28 12.45 9.62
C ILE A 191 19.73 12.03 9.43
N GLN A 192 20.12 10.90 10.01
CA GLN A 192 21.34 10.19 9.66
C GLN A 192 20.98 9.09 8.68
N VAL A 193 21.78 8.93 7.66
CA VAL A 193 21.58 7.94 6.60
C VAL A 193 22.86 7.14 6.34
N THR A 194 22.70 5.96 5.76
CA THR A 194 23.84 5.13 5.33
C THR A 194 23.56 4.49 3.97
N ASN A 195 24.60 4.37 3.16
CA ASN A 195 24.60 3.57 1.94
C ASN A 195 25.97 2.93 1.71
N LYS A 196 26.06 1.98 0.79
CA LYS A 196 27.31 1.24 0.54
C LYS A 196 28.39 2.08 -0.14
N LYS A 197 28.00 3.12 -0.90
CA LYS A 197 28.93 3.94 -1.69
C LYS A 197 29.56 5.04 -0.83
N ASP A 198 28.73 5.75 -0.07
CA ASP A 198 29.11 7.00 0.59
C ASP A 198 29.28 6.82 2.11
N GLY A 199 29.03 5.60 2.64
CA GLY A 199 29.06 5.33 4.08
C GLY A 199 27.91 6.00 4.83
N THR A 200 28.18 6.48 6.05
CA THR A 200 27.21 7.14 6.92
C THR A 200 27.45 8.65 6.91
N TYR A 201 26.39 9.44 6.70
CA TYR A 201 26.43 10.89 6.69
C TYR A 201 25.12 11.51 7.22
N THR A 202 25.12 12.81 7.45
CA THR A 202 23.97 13.56 7.97
C THR A 202 23.28 14.37 6.89
N ILE A 203 21.96 14.32 6.90
CA ILE A 203 21.09 15.24 6.16
C ILE A 203 20.45 16.18 7.17
N HIS A 204 20.98 17.40 7.28
CA HIS A 204 20.38 18.46 8.09
C HIS A 204 19.09 18.94 7.43
N ALA A 205 17.98 18.93 8.15
CA ALA A 205 16.69 19.37 7.66
C ALA A 205 15.90 20.07 8.76
N LYS A 206 15.12 21.07 8.39
CA LYS A 206 14.21 21.77 9.33
C LYS A 206 12.97 20.93 9.61
N ALA A 207 12.54 20.13 8.64
CA ALA A 207 11.43 19.20 8.77
C ALA A 207 11.79 17.83 8.19
N VAL A 208 11.22 16.78 8.80
CA VAL A 208 11.33 15.38 8.34
C VAL A 208 9.93 14.83 8.12
N VAL A 209 9.69 14.28 6.92
CA VAL A 209 8.48 13.51 6.61
C VAL A 209 8.84 12.02 6.64
N ASN A 210 8.30 11.29 7.61
CA ASN A 210 8.46 9.84 7.66
C ASN A 210 7.33 9.15 6.88
N ALA A 211 7.67 8.61 5.72
CA ALA A 211 6.78 7.90 4.80
C ALA A 211 7.33 6.50 4.44
N ALA A 212 8.02 5.86 5.40
CA ALA A 212 8.74 4.61 5.18
C ALA A 212 7.85 3.35 5.05
N GLY A 213 6.53 3.50 5.09
CA GLY A 213 5.55 2.42 4.95
C GLY A 213 5.37 1.58 6.21
N GLY A 214 4.56 0.51 6.08
CA GLY A 214 4.20 -0.38 7.18
C GLY A 214 5.24 -1.47 7.48
N PHE A 215 4.80 -2.48 8.23
CA PHE A 215 5.66 -3.59 8.68
C PHE A 215 5.20 -4.99 8.21
N GLY A 216 4.31 -5.04 7.20
CA GLY A 216 3.67 -6.28 6.76
C GLY A 216 4.60 -7.33 6.14
N ALA A 217 5.87 -7.00 5.82
CA ALA A 217 6.89 -7.95 5.39
C ALA A 217 7.81 -8.42 6.54
N ASN A 218 7.63 -7.91 7.76
CA ASN A 218 8.39 -8.31 8.94
C ASN A 218 7.58 -9.33 9.77
N ASN A 219 7.82 -10.62 9.51
CA ASN A 219 7.09 -11.72 10.18
C ASN A 219 7.26 -11.71 11.71
N GLU A 220 8.40 -11.26 12.23
CA GLU A 220 8.63 -11.19 13.68
C GLU A 220 7.75 -10.09 14.29
N LEU A 221 7.73 -8.91 13.66
CA LEU A 221 6.94 -7.79 14.13
C LEU A 221 5.44 -8.07 14.00
N VAL A 222 5.01 -8.66 12.88
CA VAL A 222 3.62 -9.12 12.67
C VAL A 222 3.23 -10.13 13.74
N SER A 223 4.07 -11.13 14.01
CA SER A 223 3.79 -12.17 15.01
C SER A 223 3.82 -11.64 16.45
N LYS A 224 4.66 -10.63 16.73
CA LYS A 224 4.70 -9.93 18.02
C LYS A 224 3.35 -9.27 18.35
N TYR A 225 2.78 -8.55 17.38
CA TYR A 225 1.52 -7.85 17.58
C TYR A 225 0.29 -8.74 17.40
N VAL A 226 0.33 -9.71 16.47
CA VAL A 226 -0.80 -10.60 16.15
C VAL A 226 -0.30 -12.05 16.01
N PRO A 227 -0.14 -12.81 17.14
CA PRO A 227 0.44 -14.15 17.14
C PRO A 227 -0.22 -15.14 16.18
N ARG A 228 -1.54 -15.00 15.92
CA ARG A 228 -2.30 -15.87 14.99
C ARG A 228 -1.85 -15.72 13.52
N LEU A 229 -1.10 -14.66 13.17
CA LEU A 229 -0.58 -14.45 11.83
C LEU A 229 0.84 -15.01 11.63
N LYS A 230 1.39 -15.69 12.65
CA LYS A 230 2.71 -16.33 12.55
C LYS A 230 2.74 -17.31 11.38
N GLY A 231 3.72 -17.16 10.49
CA GLY A 231 3.89 -18.03 9.33
C GLY A 231 2.98 -17.72 8.12
N PHE A 232 2.14 -16.70 8.18
CA PHE A 232 1.39 -16.26 7.01
C PHE A 232 2.35 -15.70 5.94
N ALA A 233 2.03 -15.98 4.67
CA ALA A 233 2.65 -15.27 3.56
C ALA A 233 2.29 -13.77 3.61
N THR A 234 2.99 -12.97 2.82
CA THR A 234 2.72 -11.53 2.72
C THR A 234 2.63 -11.08 1.27
N THR A 235 1.74 -10.14 0.99
CA THR A 235 1.66 -9.44 -0.30
C THR A 235 2.58 -8.22 -0.35
N ASN A 236 3.24 -7.90 0.76
CA ASN A 236 4.03 -6.69 0.90
C ASN A 236 5.34 -6.73 0.09
N HIS A 237 5.81 -5.55 -0.27
CA HIS A 237 7.16 -5.34 -0.78
C HIS A 237 8.19 -5.71 0.31
N PRO A 238 9.32 -6.37 -0.03
CA PRO A 238 10.33 -6.76 0.96
C PRO A 238 10.85 -5.61 1.84
N GLY A 239 10.77 -4.37 1.35
CA GLY A 239 11.12 -3.18 2.10
C GLY A 239 10.12 -2.75 3.20
N ALA A 240 8.94 -3.36 3.30
CA ALA A 240 7.94 -3.02 4.31
C ALA A 240 8.25 -3.71 5.65
N THR A 241 9.35 -3.33 6.29
CA THR A 241 9.94 -3.99 7.46
C THR A 241 9.71 -3.25 8.79
N GLY A 242 9.09 -2.06 8.75
CA GLY A 242 8.79 -1.27 9.95
C GLY A 242 9.96 -0.44 10.47
N ASP A 243 11.03 -0.26 9.70
CA ASP A 243 12.21 0.52 10.14
C ASP A 243 11.82 1.95 10.52
N GLY A 244 10.96 2.59 9.74
CA GLY A 244 10.47 3.94 10.02
C GLY A 244 9.71 4.07 11.33
N LEU A 245 9.00 3.02 11.76
CA LEU A 245 8.32 2.99 13.08
C LEU A 245 9.35 3.02 14.21
N VAL A 246 10.41 2.20 14.09
CA VAL A 246 11.50 2.16 15.08
C VAL A 246 12.22 3.52 15.16
N LEU A 247 12.44 4.19 14.02
CA LEU A 247 13.04 5.51 13.99
C LEU A 247 12.17 6.56 14.67
N ALA A 248 10.86 6.53 14.40
CA ALA A 248 9.89 7.46 14.97
C ALA A 248 9.74 7.25 16.49
N GLU A 249 9.63 6.00 16.96
CA GLU A 249 9.55 5.67 18.38
C GLU A 249 10.80 6.16 19.15
N LYS A 250 12.00 5.96 18.58
CA LYS A 250 13.24 6.51 19.16
C LYS A 250 13.29 8.04 19.17
N ALA A 251 12.58 8.70 18.27
CA ALA A 251 12.38 10.15 18.26
C ALA A 251 11.25 10.62 19.19
N GLY A 252 10.63 9.69 19.95
CA GLY A 252 9.59 9.97 20.93
C GLY A 252 8.15 9.87 20.40
N ALA A 253 7.93 9.46 19.15
CA ALA A 253 6.61 9.31 18.58
C ALA A 253 5.77 8.24 19.30
N GLN A 254 4.46 8.49 19.42
CA GLN A 254 3.49 7.53 19.90
C GLN A 254 3.07 6.61 18.75
N LEU A 255 3.07 5.29 18.99
CA LEU A 255 2.49 4.28 18.10
C LEU A 255 1.11 3.88 18.60
N ILE A 256 0.15 3.73 17.67
CA ILE A 256 -1.25 3.34 17.97
C ILE A 256 -1.71 2.22 17.04
N ASP A 257 -2.72 1.48 17.44
CA ASP A 257 -3.43 0.46 16.64
C ASP A 257 -2.52 -0.66 16.08
N MET A 258 -1.37 -0.93 16.70
CA MET A 258 -0.35 -1.85 16.19
C MET A 258 -0.84 -3.30 16.02
N THR A 259 -1.93 -3.68 16.68
CA THR A 259 -2.58 -4.99 16.53
C THR A 259 -3.53 -5.07 15.34
N GLU A 260 -3.83 -3.94 14.71
CA GLU A 260 -4.74 -3.90 13.56
C GLU A 260 -3.96 -4.20 12.27
N ILE A 261 -3.93 -5.50 11.90
CA ILE A 261 -3.24 -6.00 10.71
C ILE A 261 -4.25 -6.68 9.80
N GLN A 262 -4.40 -6.18 8.57
CA GLN A 262 -5.30 -6.74 7.57
C GLN A 262 -4.66 -7.89 6.82
N THR A 263 -5.43 -8.97 6.61
CA THR A 263 -5.11 -10.00 5.62
C THR A 263 -5.87 -9.75 4.31
N HIS A 264 -5.23 -10.05 3.16
CA HIS A 264 -5.92 -10.13 1.88
C HIS A 264 -6.42 -11.56 1.67
N PRO A 265 -7.72 -11.77 1.38
CA PRO A 265 -8.31 -13.12 1.35
C PRO A 265 -7.85 -13.96 0.17
N THR A 266 -7.52 -13.34 -0.97
CA THR A 266 -7.26 -14.04 -2.21
C THR A 266 -5.80 -13.89 -2.65
N VAL A 267 -4.93 -14.71 -2.08
CA VAL A 267 -3.48 -14.75 -2.37
C VAL A 267 -3.09 -16.18 -2.76
N VAL A 268 -2.26 -16.33 -3.78
CA VAL A 268 -1.76 -17.64 -4.24
C VAL A 268 -0.89 -18.25 -3.13
N PRO A 269 -1.24 -19.45 -2.61
CA PRO A 269 -0.49 -20.08 -1.54
C PRO A 269 1.01 -20.22 -1.87
N LYS A 270 1.87 -20.09 -0.87
CA LYS A 270 3.34 -20.18 -0.96
C LYS A 270 4.01 -19.11 -1.83
N VAL A 271 3.36 -18.62 -2.89
CA VAL A 271 3.91 -17.61 -3.80
C VAL A 271 3.75 -16.19 -3.25
N GLY A 272 2.64 -15.92 -2.52
CA GLY A 272 2.33 -14.59 -2.00
C GLY A 272 1.80 -13.61 -3.04
N GLU A 273 1.54 -14.05 -4.29
CA GLU A 273 0.95 -13.20 -5.33
C GLU A 273 -0.51 -12.90 -5.00
N MET A 274 -0.85 -11.62 -4.97
CA MET A 274 -2.20 -11.15 -4.71
C MET A 274 -3.08 -11.26 -5.96
N ILE A 275 -4.19 -11.98 -5.84
CA ILE A 275 -5.26 -11.93 -6.85
C ILE A 275 -6.15 -10.73 -6.53
N THR A 276 -6.16 -9.75 -7.42
CA THR A 276 -6.85 -8.47 -7.21
C THR A 276 -8.31 -8.66 -6.80
N GLU A 277 -8.77 -7.84 -5.88
CA GLU A 277 -10.17 -7.79 -5.43
C GLU A 277 -11.17 -7.55 -6.57
N ALA A 278 -10.72 -6.91 -7.65
CA ALA A 278 -11.52 -6.71 -8.84
C ALA A 278 -12.02 -8.03 -9.49
N VAL A 279 -11.33 -9.15 -9.28
CA VAL A 279 -11.79 -10.47 -9.75
C VAL A 279 -13.10 -10.85 -9.07
N ARG A 280 -13.21 -10.65 -7.76
CA ARG A 280 -14.45 -10.85 -6.99
C ARG A 280 -15.51 -9.82 -7.37
N GLY A 281 -15.12 -8.56 -7.52
CA GLY A 281 -16.01 -7.48 -7.97
C GLY A 281 -16.62 -7.72 -9.36
N ASN A 282 -15.88 -8.36 -10.28
CA ASN A 282 -16.39 -8.70 -11.62
C ASN A 282 -17.18 -10.01 -11.67
N GLY A 283 -17.51 -10.63 -10.54
CA GLY A 283 -18.43 -11.74 -10.49
C GLY A 283 -17.82 -13.10 -10.14
N ALA A 284 -16.52 -13.21 -9.91
CA ALA A 284 -15.93 -14.47 -9.44
C ALA A 284 -16.49 -14.86 -8.07
N ILE A 285 -16.54 -16.19 -7.80
CA ILE A 285 -17.06 -16.78 -6.57
C ILE A 285 -16.01 -17.63 -5.88
N LEU A 286 -16.18 -17.87 -4.57
CA LEU A 286 -15.32 -18.73 -3.76
C LEU A 286 -15.94 -20.11 -3.60
N ILE A 287 -15.21 -21.14 -4.02
CA ILE A 287 -15.57 -22.56 -3.92
C ILE A 287 -14.59 -23.24 -2.95
N ASN A 288 -15.11 -23.97 -1.97
CA ASN A 288 -14.28 -24.76 -1.06
C ASN A 288 -13.90 -26.14 -1.63
N LYS A 289 -13.13 -26.92 -0.90
CA LYS A 289 -12.70 -28.27 -1.31
C LYS A 289 -13.85 -29.29 -1.40
N ASP A 290 -15.03 -28.96 -0.89
CA ASP A 290 -16.24 -29.79 -1.04
C ASP A 290 -17.06 -29.40 -2.29
N GLY A 291 -16.55 -28.52 -3.15
CA GLY A 291 -17.24 -28.03 -4.34
C GLY A 291 -18.36 -27.02 -4.05
N LYS A 292 -18.42 -26.49 -2.83
CA LYS A 292 -19.51 -25.60 -2.37
C LYS A 292 -19.04 -24.16 -2.27
N ARG A 293 -19.91 -23.24 -2.72
CA ARG A 293 -19.81 -21.83 -2.36
C ARG A 293 -20.22 -21.66 -0.89
N PHE A 294 -19.56 -20.77 -0.14
CA PHE A 294 -19.70 -20.74 1.32
C PHE A 294 -19.80 -19.35 1.94
N PHE A 295 -19.61 -18.27 1.17
CA PHE A 295 -19.61 -16.90 1.71
C PHE A 295 -19.92 -15.84 0.65
N ASN A 296 -20.26 -14.61 1.05
CA ASN A 296 -20.37 -13.47 0.19
C ASN A 296 -18.99 -12.88 -0.09
N GLU A 297 -18.52 -12.99 -1.33
CA GLU A 297 -17.20 -12.59 -1.76
C GLU A 297 -16.97 -11.08 -1.77
N LEU A 298 -18.06 -10.29 -1.74
CA LEU A 298 -18.00 -8.81 -1.68
C LEU A 298 -18.04 -8.26 -0.26
N ASN A 299 -18.02 -9.12 0.75
CA ASN A 299 -17.86 -8.68 2.13
C ASN A 299 -16.45 -8.12 2.37
N THR A 300 -16.19 -7.53 3.54
CA THR A 300 -14.90 -6.95 3.90
C THR A 300 -13.78 -8.00 3.88
N ARG A 301 -12.54 -7.58 3.69
CA ARG A 301 -11.38 -8.48 3.54
C ARG A 301 -11.17 -9.38 4.75
N ASP A 302 -11.33 -8.84 5.94
CA ASP A 302 -11.22 -9.59 7.20
C ASP A 302 -12.31 -10.67 7.30
N ALA A 303 -13.55 -10.34 6.95
CA ALA A 303 -14.68 -11.29 6.96
C ALA A 303 -14.46 -12.43 5.94
N VAL A 304 -14.07 -12.10 4.71
CA VAL A 304 -13.76 -13.11 3.68
C VAL A 304 -12.55 -13.94 4.06
N SER A 305 -11.50 -13.33 4.62
CA SER A 305 -10.32 -14.06 5.12
C SER A 305 -10.70 -15.03 6.23
N ALA A 306 -11.50 -14.60 7.20
CA ALA A 306 -11.97 -15.46 8.28
C ALA A 306 -12.82 -16.63 7.76
N ALA A 307 -13.65 -16.41 6.73
CA ALA A 307 -14.43 -17.45 6.10
C ALA A 307 -13.56 -18.48 5.38
N ILE A 308 -12.50 -18.07 4.66
CA ILE A 308 -11.56 -18.98 4.00
C ILE A 308 -10.75 -19.79 5.03
N LEU A 309 -10.28 -19.16 6.11
CA LEU A 309 -9.50 -19.83 7.16
C LEU A 309 -10.29 -20.93 7.89
N LYS A 310 -11.62 -20.88 7.86
CA LYS A 310 -12.50 -21.92 8.38
C LYS A 310 -12.71 -23.10 7.42
N GLN A 311 -12.29 -22.99 6.14
CA GLN A 311 -12.40 -24.06 5.18
C GLN A 311 -11.27 -25.07 5.36
N LYS A 312 -11.47 -26.30 4.80
CA LYS A 312 -10.45 -27.36 4.83
C LYS A 312 -9.11 -26.84 4.28
N ASP A 313 -8.04 -27.07 5.01
CA ASP A 313 -6.66 -26.62 4.73
C ASP A 313 -6.51 -25.10 4.63
N SER A 314 -7.49 -24.33 5.13
CA SER A 314 -7.49 -22.85 5.08
C SER A 314 -7.33 -22.28 3.66
N VAL A 315 -7.90 -22.97 2.65
CA VAL A 315 -7.87 -22.57 1.25
C VAL A 315 -9.27 -22.58 0.64
N ALA A 316 -9.41 -21.85 -0.46
CA ALA A 316 -10.56 -21.90 -1.35
C ALA A 316 -10.10 -21.80 -2.81
N TYR A 317 -11.00 -22.02 -3.75
CA TYR A 317 -10.81 -21.75 -5.16
C TYR A 317 -11.61 -20.52 -5.56
N LEU A 318 -10.93 -19.53 -6.17
CA LEU A 318 -11.57 -18.41 -6.81
C LEU A 318 -11.96 -18.83 -8.22
N PHE A 319 -13.25 -19.09 -8.44
CA PHE A 319 -13.83 -19.59 -9.68
C PHE A 319 -14.34 -18.45 -10.55
N PHE A 320 -14.09 -18.51 -11.85
CA PHE A 320 -14.62 -17.61 -12.86
C PHE A 320 -14.65 -18.27 -14.25
N ASP A 321 -15.40 -17.69 -15.17
CA ASP A 321 -15.56 -18.16 -16.54
C ASP A 321 -14.86 -17.27 -17.58
N SER A 322 -14.97 -17.62 -18.87
CA SER A 322 -14.35 -16.88 -19.95
C SER A 322 -14.95 -15.49 -20.16
N ASP A 323 -16.23 -15.27 -19.84
CA ASP A 323 -16.86 -13.97 -19.92
C ASP A 323 -16.26 -13.00 -18.87
N MET A 324 -16.12 -13.48 -17.62
CA MET A 324 -15.44 -12.73 -16.59
C MET A 324 -13.96 -12.48 -16.94
N GLN A 325 -13.25 -13.47 -17.48
CA GLN A 325 -11.85 -13.38 -17.88
C GLN A 325 -11.64 -12.25 -18.91
N LYS A 326 -12.49 -12.18 -19.95
CA LYS A 326 -12.41 -11.15 -21.00
C LYS A 326 -12.68 -9.74 -20.46
N SER A 327 -13.48 -9.61 -19.40
CA SER A 327 -13.85 -8.32 -18.82
C SER A 327 -12.75 -7.67 -17.96
N LEU A 328 -11.73 -8.43 -17.56
CA LEU A 328 -10.70 -7.95 -16.63
C LEU A 328 -9.30 -8.39 -17.08
N LYS A 329 -8.54 -7.47 -17.68
CA LYS A 329 -7.17 -7.73 -18.21
C LYS A 329 -6.21 -8.33 -17.18
N ALA A 330 -6.39 -8.05 -15.88
CA ALA A 330 -5.55 -8.59 -14.82
C ALA A 330 -5.54 -10.13 -14.79
N THR A 331 -6.62 -10.80 -15.22
CA THR A 331 -6.72 -12.26 -15.26
C THR A 331 -5.73 -12.89 -16.25
N ASN A 332 -5.37 -12.18 -17.32
CA ASN A 332 -4.40 -12.65 -18.31
C ASN A 332 -3.02 -12.86 -17.67
N LYS A 333 -2.62 -12.01 -16.70
CA LYS A 333 -1.39 -12.20 -15.93
C LYS A 333 -1.43 -13.50 -15.16
N TYR A 334 -2.53 -13.81 -14.48
CA TYR A 334 -2.65 -15.01 -13.63
C TYR A 334 -2.66 -16.29 -14.47
N ILE A 335 -3.28 -16.26 -15.65
CA ILE A 335 -3.25 -17.37 -16.61
C ILE A 335 -1.83 -17.58 -17.13
N LYS A 336 -1.15 -16.50 -17.57
CA LYS A 336 0.23 -16.57 -18.07
C LYS A 336 1.22 -17.09 -17.01
N GLN A 337 1.00 -16.79 -15.75
CA GLN A 337 1.81 -17.25 -14.63
C GLN A 337 1.42 -18.66 -14.13
N SER A 338 0.50 -19.35 -14.83
CA SER A 338 0.02 -20.71 -14.48
C SER A 338 -0.60 -20.83 -13.08
N TYR A 339 -1.19 -19.74 -12.57
CA TYR A 339 -1.95 -19.78 -11.31
C TYR A 339 -3.37 -20.32 -11.49
N CYS A 340 -3.88 -20.31 -12.74
CA CYS A 340 -5.22 -20.77 -13.08
C CYS A 340 -5.22 -22.24 -13.48
N LEU A 341 -6.06 -23.05 -12.85
CA LEU A 341 -6.56 -24.28 -13.41
C LEU A 341 -7.58 -23.89 -14.50
N LYS A 342 -7.55 -24.58 -15.65
CA LYS A 342 -8.47 -24.36 -16.78
C LYS A 342 -9.17 -25.65 -17.13
N GLY A 343 -10.47 -25.59 -17.38
CA GLY A 343 -11.29 -26.69 -17.91
C GLY A 343 -12.22 -26.21 -19.00
N GLU A 344 -12.34 -26.96 -20.08
CA GLU A 344 -13.32 -26.70 -21.14
C GLU A 344 -14.74 -27.10 -20.70
N THR A 345 -14.86 -27.96 -19.69
CA THR A 345 -16.11 -28.32 -19.03
C THR A 345 -15.98 -28.16 -17.52
N LEU A 346 -17.11 -28.09 -16.82
CA LEU A 346 -17.14 -28.05 -15.34
C LEU A 346 -16.61 -29.35 -14.73
N ASP A 347 -16.86 -30.51 -15.37
CA ASP A 347 -16.35 -31.81 -14.90
C ASP A 347 -14.82 -31.87 -14.99
N GLU A 348 -14.25 -31.39 -16.09
CA GLU A 348 -12.79 -31.30 -16.25
C GLU A 348 -12.16 -30.37 -15.20
N LEU A 349 -12.76 -29.19 -15.01
CA LEU A 349 -12.25 -28.25 -14.02
C LEU A 349 -12.37 -28.79 -12.60
N ALA A 350 -13.51 -29.41 -12.25
CA ALA A 350 -13.72 -30.02 -10.94
C ALA A 350 -12.69 -31.13 -10.67
N GLY A 351 -12.38 -31.95 -11.65
CA GLY A 351 -11.32 -32.96 -11.58
C GLY A 351 -9.95 -32.33 -11.29
N LYS A 352 -9.58 -31.24 -11.97
CA LYS A 352 -8.34 -30.49 -11.75
C LYS A 352 -8.30 -29.80 -10.37
N MET A 353 -9.44 -29.34 -9.87
CA MET A 353 -9.58 -28.78 -8.53
C MET A 353 -9.55 -29.85 -7.43
N GLY A 354 -9.82 -31.10 -7.76
CA GLY A 354 -10.00 -32.17 -6.78
C GLY A 354 -11.28 -32.01 -5.95
N VAL A 355 -12.37 -31.51 -6.56
CA VAL A 355 -13.66 -31.30 -5.88
C VAL A 355 -14.77 -32.11 -6.55
N PRO A 356 -15.87 -32.46 -5.84
CA PRO A 356 -17.00 -33.14 -6.45
C PRO A 356 -17.69 -32.29 -7.51
N ALA A 357 -17.78 -32.82 -8.74
CA ALA A 357 -18.31 -32.06 -9.87
C ALA A 357 -19.81 -31.74 -9.73
N ASP A 358 -20.60 -32.64 -9.15
CA ASP A 358 -22.02 -32.44 -8.84
C ASP A 358 -22.23 -31.28 -7.86
N LYS A 359 -21.37 -31.13 -6.88
CA LYS A 359 -21.42 -30.03 -5.90
C LYS A 359 -21.01 -28.69 -6.51
N LEU A 360 -19.99 -28.70 -7.38
CA LEU A 360 -19.61 -27.49 -8.13
C LEU A 360 -20.76 -27.03 -9.03
N LYS A 361 -21.37 -27.92 -9.81
CA LYS A 361 -22.54 -27.63 -10.65
C LYS A 361 -23.71 -27.09 -9.84
N ALA A 362 -24.03 -27.71 -8.71
CA ALA A 362 -25.09 -27.26 -7.80
C ALA A 362 -24.82 -25.84 -7.24
N SER A 363 -23.54 -25.51 -6.95
CA SER A 363 -23.15 -24.18 -6.47
C SER A 363 -23.35 -23.12 -7.57
N LEU A 364 -23.07 -23.45 -8.84
CA LEU A 364 -23.27 -22.53 -9.97
C LEU A 364 -24.76 -22.36 -10.29
N GLU A 365 -25.56 -23.42 -10.16
CA GLU A 365 -26.99 -23.31 -10.32
C GLU A 365 -27.62 -22.42 -9.24
N ALA A 366 -27.24 -22.60 -7.97
CA ALA A 366 -27.66 -21.73 -6.88
C ALA A 366 -27.23 -20.26 -7.11
N TRP A 367 -26.06 -20.03 -7.71
CA TRP A 367 -25.61 -18.69 -8.10
C TRP A 367 -26.54 -18.06 -9.14
N LYS A 368 -26.93 -18.80 -10.21
CA LYS A 368 -27.86 -18.32 -11.24
C LYS A 368 -29.23 -18.00 -10.66
N GLN A 369 -29.73 -18.85 -9.78
CA GLN A 369 -31.02 -18.62 -9.11
C GLN A 369 -30.96 -17.36 -8.22
N GLY A 370 -29.90 -17.19 -7.45
CA GLY A 370 -29.68 -15.99 -6.64
C GLY A 370 -29.61 -14.71 -7.50
N LYS A 371 -28.93 -14.77 -8.65
CA LYS A 371 -28.87 -13.68 -9.60
C LYS A 371 -30.26 -13.32 -10.14
N ALA A 372 -31.04 -14.31 -10.54
CA ALA A 372 -32.42 -14.09 -11.03
C ALA A 372 -33.32 -13.50 -9.93
N ALA A 373 -33.09 -13.88 -8.66
CA ALA A 373 -33.82 -13.33 -7.50
C ALA A 373 -33.29 -11.96 -7.02
N GLY A 374 -32.21 -11.42 -7.62
CA GLY A 374 -31.61 -10.16 -7.23
C GLY A 374 -30.73 -10.22 -5.96
N LYS A 375 -30.70 -11.35 -5.26
CA LYS A 375 -29.88 -11.59 -4.07
C LYS A 375 -29.75 -13.08 -3.79
N ASP A 376 -28.55 -13.55 -3.45
CA ASP A 376 -28.31 -14.94 -3.11
C ASP A 376 -28.48 -15.28 -1.62
N ALA A 377 -28.32 -16.57 -1.29
CA ALA A 377 -28.42 -17.08 0.08
C ALA A 377 -27.35 -16.51 1.03
N PHE A 378 -26.24 -15.97 0.53
CA PHE A 378 -25.17 -15.34 1.31
C PHE A 378 -25.32 -13.82 1.40
N GLY A 379 -26.38 -13.27 0.82
CA GLY A 379 -26.66 -11.83 0.84
C GLY A 379 -25.93 -11.02 -0.22
N ARG A 380 -25.33 -11.69 -1.23
CA ARG A 380 -24.71 -10.97 -2.36
C ARG A 380 -25.80 -10.55 -3.36
N ALA A 381 -25.87 -9.25 -3.64
CA ALA A 381 -26.82 -8.67 -4.60
C ALA A 381 -26.13 -8.32 -5.94
N ASP A 382 -24.87 -7.91 -5.91
CA ASP A 382 -24.10 -7.62 -7.14
C ASP A 382 -23.56 -8.91 -7.77
N MET A 383 -24.31 -9.42 -8.75
CA MET A 383 -24.03 -10.67 -9.48
C MET A 383 -24.06 -10.39 -10.99
N PRO A 384 -23.01 -9.77 -11.55
CA PRO A 384 -23.06 -9.24 -12.92
C PRO A 384 -23.09 -10.33 -14.00
N ARG A 385 -22.69 -11.60 -13.68
CA ARG A 385 -22.49 -12.67 -14.66
C ARG A 385 -23.16 -13.96 -14.26
N ASN A 386 -23.44 -14.84 -15.25
CA ASN A 386 -24.02 -16.17 -15.01
C ASN A 386 -22.98 -17.22 -14.64
N LEU A 387 -21.72 -17.02 -14.99
CA LEU A 387 -20.61 -17.96 -14.79
C LEU A 387 -20.80 -19.31 -15.54
N ASP A 388 -21.31 -19.25 -16.78
CA ASP A 388 -21.65 -20.41 -17.60
C ASP A 388 -20.95 -20.47 -18.97
N GLN A 389 -19.99 -19.57 -19.21
CA GLN A 389 -19.27 -19.49 -20.48
C GLN A 389 -17.91 -20.19 -20.42
N ALA A 390 -17.77 -21.29 -21.12
CA ALA A 390 -16.48 -22.01 -21.22
C ALA A 390 -15.41 -21.15 -21.97
N PRO A 391 -14.12 -21.35 -21.72
CA PRO A 391 -13.55 -22.19 -20.68
C PRO A 391 -13.72 -21.61 -19.27
N PHE A 392 -13.69 -22.52 -18.29
CA PHE A 392 -13.77 -22.18 -16.86
C PHE A 392 -12.40 -22.15 -16.22
N TYR A 393 -12.25 -21.33 -15.17
CA TYR A 393 -10.99 -21.13 -14.49
C TYR A 393 -11.17 -21.22 -12.96
N ALA A 394 -10.14 -21.68 -12.26
CA ALA A 394 -10.08 -21.67 -10.81
C ALA A 394 -8.66 -21.33 -10.34
N ILE A 395 -8.52 -20.46 -9.35
CA ILE A 395 -7.26 -20.16 -8.69
C ILE A 395 -7.35 -20.57 -7.23
N MET A 396 -6.42 -21.41 -6.75
CA MET A 396 -6.33 -21.70 -5.33
C MET A 396 -5.84 -20.49 -4.58
N VAL A 397 -6.54 -20.11 -3.52
CA VAL A 397 -6.26 -18.90 -2.73
C VAL A 397 -6.29 -19.19 -1.22
N THR A 398 -5.50 -18.42 -0.47
CA THR A 398 -5.48 -18.39 0.99
C THR A 398 -5.25 -16.96 1.47
N PRO A 399 -5.65 -16.58 2.70
CA PRO A 399 -5.32 -15.28 3.24
C PRO A 399 -3.82 -15.09 3.49
N ALA A 400 -3.32 -13.86 3.27
CA ALA A 400 -1.95 -13.46 3.58
C ALA A 400 -1.91 -12.05 4.19
N VAL A 401 -0.87 -11.72 4.95
CA VAL A 401 -0.65 -10.38 5.50
C VAL A 401 -0.60 -9.36 4.37
N HIS A 402 -1.35 -8.25 4.51
CA HIS A 402 -1.51 -7.30 3.42
C HIS A 402 -1.26 -5.84 3.80
N HIS A 403 -1.87 -5.35 4.86
CA HIS A 403 -1.78 -3.94 5.25
C HIS A 403 -1.70 -3.83 6.78
N THR A 404 -0.84 -2.94 7.27
CA THR A 404 -0.80 -2.60 8.69
C THR A 404 -1.55 -1.28 8.87
N MET A 405 -2.67 -1.29 9.64
CA MET A 405 -3.46 -0.10 9.90
C MET A 405 -2.93 0.69 11.09
N GLY A 406 -2.15 0.05 11.95
CA GLY A 406 -1.47 0.70 13.05
C GLY A 406 -0.15 1.35 12.66
N GLY A 407 0.27 2.35 13.43
CA GLY A 407 1.49 3.10 13.17
C GLY A 407 1.61 4.35 14.02
N ILE A 408 2.31 5.34 13.50
CA ILE A 408 2.57 6.63 14.15
C ILE A 408 1.27 7.41 14.31
N LYS A 409 1.01 7.92 15.52
CA LYS A 409 -0.12 8.82 15.79
C LYS A 409 0.12 10.18 15.14
N ILE A 410 -0.84 10.61 14.33
CA ILE A 410 -0.82 11.92 13.65
C ILE A 410 -2.14 12.67 13.86
N ASP A 411 -2.15 13.96 13.52
CA ASP A 411 -3.37 14.75 13.33
C ASP A 411 -3.70 14.94 11.83
N SER A 412 -4.75 15.69 11.55
CA SER A 412 -5.18 16.03 10.18
C SER A 412 -4.16 16.88 9.39
N LYS A 413 -3.17 17.46 10.06
CA LYS A 413 -2.01 18.15 9.48
C LYS A 413 -0.78 17.27 9.34
N THR A 414 -0.93 15.95 9.60
CA THR A 414 0.17 14.96 9.57
C THR A 414 1.29 15.18 10.58
N GLN A 415 1.08 16.05 11.58
CA GLN A 415 2.02 16.28 12.66
C GLN A 415 2.07 15.06 13.58
N VAL A 416 3.27 14.62 13.92
CA VAL A 416 3.49 13.45 14.79
C VAL A 416 3.30 13.82 16.26
N TYR A 417 2.58 12.98 16.99
CA TYR A 417 2.41 13.11 18.44
C TYR A 417 3.38 12.23 19.21
N ASN A 418 3.89 12.75 20.34
CA ASN A 418 4.65 11.97 21.31
C ASN A 418 3.72 11.25 22.31
N THR A 419 4.29 10.41 23.18
CA THR A 419 3.56 9.64 24.20
C THR A 419 2.90 10.51 25.29
N LYS A 420 3.22 11.82 25.34
CA LYS A 420 2.61 12.81 26.24
C LYS A 420 1.44 13.55 25.57
N GLY A 421 1.07 13.19 24.33
CA GLY A 421 0.03 13.87 23.58
C GLY A 421 0.41 15.24 23.01
N GLN A 422 1.71 15.51 22.88
CA GLN A 422 2.22 16.76 22.32
C GLN A 422 2.78 16.52 20.92
N VAL A 423 2.66 17.51 20.04
CA VAL A 423 3.29 17.48 18.71
C VAL A 423 4.81 17.43 18.84
N VAL A 424 5.47 16.60 18.05
CA VAL A 424 6.93 16.58 17.89
C VAL A 424 7.31 17.61 16.83
N PRO A 425 7.89 18.76 17.19
CA PRO A 425 8.14 19.84 16.25
C PRO A 425 9.07 19.44 15.11
N GLY A 426 8.64 19.64 13.86
CA GLY A 426 9.39 19.32 12.66
C GLY A 426 9.30 17.86 12.21
N LEU A 427 8.54 17.00 12.91
CA LEU A 427 8.28 15.62 12.49
C LEU A 427 6.86 15.46 11.95
N PHE A 428 6.77 14.94 10.73
CA PHE A 428 5.52 14.63 10.02
C PHE A 428 5.55 13.16 9.60
N ALA A 429 4.37 12.55 9.41
CA ALA A 429 4.28 11.19 8.89
C ALA A 429 3.05 11.04 7.98
N ALA A 430 3.14 10.17 6.94
CA ALA A 430 2.06 9.96 6.00
C ALA A 430 2.06 8.56 5.38
N GLY A 431 0.89 8.05 5.06
CA GLY A 431 0.67 6.74 4.44
C GLY A 431 0.69 5.59 5.42
N GLU A 432 0.98 4.37 4.97
CA GLU A 432 0.86 3.11 5.74
C GLU A 432 1.67 3.07 7.05
N ILE A 433 2.58 4.02 7.26
CA ILE A 433 3.33 4.15 8.52
C ILE A 433 2.50 4.75 9.66
N THR A 434 1.35 5.36 9.34
CA THR A 434 0.50 6.06 10.31
C THR A 434 -0.65 5.19 10.81
N GLY A 435 -1.08 5.39 12.06
CA GLY A 435 -2.27 4.77 12.64
C GLY A 435 -3.48 5.70 12.64
N GLY A 436 -4.67 5.13 12.91
CA GLY A 436 -5.92 5.86 13.09
C GLY A 436 -6.77 6.03 11.84
N VAL A 437 -6.19 6.10 10.64
CA VAL A 437 -6.93 6.38 9.39
C VAL A 437 -7.91 5.24 9.04
N HIS A 438 -7.50 4.00 9.17
CA HIS A 438 -8.22 2.83 8.63
C HIS A 438 -8.93 1.97 9.67
N GLY A 439 -8.76 2.25 10.95
CA GLY A 439 -9.37 1.47 12.04
C GLY A 439 -9.02 -0.01 12.00
N GLY A 440 -10.00 -0.88 12.26
CA GLY A 440 -9.81 -2.32 12.35
C GLY A 440 -9.70 -3.05 11.00
N ASN A 441 -10.09 -2.42 9.89
CA ASN A 441 -10.00 -2.99 8.55
C ASN A 441 -10.05 -1.90 7.47
N ARG A 442 -9.11 -1.92 6.53
CA ARG A 442 -9.00 -0.94 5.45
C ARG A 442 -9.81 -1.35 4.22
N LEU A 443 -10.69 -0.48 3.72
CA LEU A 443 -11.40 -0.69 2.46
C LEU A 443 -10.44 -0.70 1.26
N GLY A 444 -10.72 -1.58 0.27
CA GLY A 444 -10.00 -1.58 -1.00
C GLY A 444 -9.99 -0.19 -1.63
N GLY A 445 -8.84 0.27 -2.13
CA GLY A 445 -8.69 1.60 -2.73
C GLY A 445 -8.34 2.73 -1.76
N ASN A 446 -8.69 2.64 -0.47
CA ASN A 446 -8.42 3.70 0.51
C ASN A 446 -6.93 3.91 0.79
N ALA A 447 -6.08 2.85 0.71
CA ALA A 447 -4.64 3.04 0.89
C ALA A 447 -4.03 3.95 -0.18
N GLN A 448 -4.52 3.88 -1.44
CA GLN A 448 -4.03 4.76 -2.49
C GLN A 448 -4.52 6.21 -2.30
N ALA A 449 -5.75 6.39 -1.82
CA ALA A 449 -6.26 7.70 -1.45
C ALA A 449 -5.46 8.31 -0.27
N ASP A 450 -5.18 7.51 0.76
CA ASP A 450 -4.40 7.88 1.95
C ASP A 450 -3.00 8.38 1.56
N ILE A 451 -2.20 7.56 0.86
CA ILE A 451 -0.80 7.92 0.55
C ILE A 451 -0.68 9.19 -0.28
N VAL A 452 -1.66 9.48 -1.16
CA VAL A 452 -1.62 10.72 -1.94
C VAL A 452 -2.15 11.90 -1.12
N THR A 453 -3.27 11.74 -0.45
CA THR A 453 -3.90 12.81 0.36
C THR A 453 -2.99 13.26 1.50
N PHE A 454 -2.62 12.34 2.39
CA PHE A 454 -1.77 12.67 3.53
C PHE A 454 -0.33 12.96 3.13
N GLY A 455 0.17 12.34 2.05
CA GLY A 455 1.47 12.69 1.48
C GLY A 455 1.52 14.17 1.06
N ARG A 456 0.53 14.67 0.33
CA ARG A 456 0.41 16.07 -0.06
C ARG A 456 0.32 17.00 1.15
N ILE A 457 -0.53 16.65 2.12
CA ILE A 457 -0.66 17.44 3.36
C ILE A 457 0.70 17.48 4.09
N ALA A 458 1.40 16.36 4.22
CA ALA A 458 2.72 16.31 4.84
C ALA A 458 3.75 17.19 4.11
N GLY A 459 3.73 17.20 2.78
CA GLY A 459 4.57 18.08 1.97
C GLY A 459 4.30 19.57 2.23
N GLN A 460 3.02 19.97 2.25
CA GLN A 460 2.60 21.34 2.54
C GLN A 460 2.98 21.77 3.96
N GLN A 461 2.64 20.94 4.96
CA GLN A 461 2.86 21.30 6.36
C GLN A 461 4.35 21.29 6.74
N SER A 462 5.14 20.37 6.19
CA SER A 462 6.58 20.34 6.39
C SER A 462 7.27 21.57 5.78
N TYR A 463 6.83 22.03 4.60
CA TYR A 463 7.31 23.29 4.00
C TYR A 463 6.96 24.49 4.88
N ILE A 464 5.70 24.64 5.29
CA ILE A 464 5.26 25.75 6.14
C ILE A 464 6.10 25.80 7.42
N TYR A 465 6.27 24.67 8.09
CA TYR A 465 7.10 24.56 9.29
C TYR A 465 8.56 24.97 9.03
N ALA A 466 9.15 24.47 7.93
CA ALA A 466 10.54 24.77 7.58
C ALA A 466 10.75 26.27 7.33
N MET A 467 9.79 26.95 6.69
CA MET A 467 9.86 28.40 6.45
C MET A 467 9.70 29.20 7.75
N GLN A 468 8.81 28.80 8.63
CA GLN A 468 8.65 29.43 9.95
C GLN A 468 9.92 29.27 10.81
N ALA A 469 10.52 28.07 10.82
CA ALA A 469 11.77 27.82 11.52
C ALA A 469 12.92 28.68 10.97
N ALA A 470 13.02 28.81 9.63
CA ALA A 470 14.03 29.66 9.00
C ALA A 470 13.87 31.14 9.36
N ALA A 471 12.63 31.64 9.42
CA ALA A 471 12.37 33.03 9.84
C ALA A 471 12.74 33.28 11.31
N ALA A 472 12.41 32.33 12.20
CA ALA A 472 12.77 32.40 13.61
C ALA A 472 14.29 32.39 13.84
N ASP A 473 15.05 31.62 13.06
CA ASP A 473 16.52 31.58 13.14
C ASP A 473 17.17 32.88 12.63
N LYS A 474 16.58 33.54 11.63
CA LYS A 474 17.03 34.85 11.15
C LYS A 474 16.77 35.99 12.17
N ALA A 475 15.65 35.92 12.89
CA ALA A 475 15.27 36.90 13.89
C ALA A 475 16.15 36.86 15.18
N LYS A 476 16.91 35.78 15.38
CA LYS A 476 17.82 35.58 16.51
C LYS A 476 19.26 36.03 16.24
N LYS A 477 19.58 36.30 14.95
CA LYS A 477 20.88 36.83 14.49
C LYS A 477 20.82 38.31 14.36
#